data_3d8ab82e50f23633e3cbcecdac6dbd54
#
_entry.id   3d8ab82e50f23633e3cbcecdac6dbd54
#
_cell.length_a   1.000
_cell.length_b   1.000
_cell.length_c   1.000
_cell.angle_alpha   90.00
_cell.angle_beta   90.00
_cell.angle_gamma   90.00
#
_symmetry.space_group_name_H-M   'P 1'
#
loop_
_entity.id
_entity.type
_entity.pdbx_description
1 polymer ?
#
loop_
_entity_poly.entity_id
_entity_poly.type
_entity_poly.pdbx_seq_one_letter_code
_entity_poly.pdbx_strand_id
1 'polypeptide(L)'
;MVATTQVNEFEALRPHLLSVAYRLTGTVADAEDIVQEAWLRWSTQDGVIHDLRAWLTTVVSRLGLDRLRSAAHRRETYTGNWLPEPVVTGFSDAHAADPLTAVVSAEDARFAAMVVLERLTPDQRVSFVLHDGFAVPFAEVADVLGISEASARQLASRARKAVAAAPPPEPDPAHAEVVGRLMAAMAAGDIDTVVSLLHPDVTFTGDSNGKAPTAVQVIHGADKVVRFMMGLARRYGDAFYTANHLALVNGELGAYTTGFPAAEGRREMAPRITAMTVRDGKVVALWDIANPDKFTGSPLRITPAG
;
A
#
# COMPACT_ATOMS: atom_id res chain seq x y z
N MET A 1 -3.88 36.94 10.50
CA MET A 1 -2.46 36.76 10.14
C MET A 1 -1.82 35.52 10.81
N VAL A 2 -1.93 35.33 12.14
CA VAL A 2 -1.37 34.15 12.84
C VAL A 2 -1.95 32.83 12.34
N ALA A 3 -3.27 32.71 12.21
CA ALA A 3 -3.92 31.48 11.72
C ALA A 3 -3.49 31.07 10.29
N THR A 4 -3.25 32.05 9.40
CA THR A 4 -2.80 31.78 8.03
C THR A 4 -1.37 31.23 8.01
N THR A 5 -0.49 31.71 8.90
CA THR A 5 0.89 31.23 9.02
C THR A 5 0.93 29.80 9.54
N GLN A 6 0.14 29.48 10.58
CA GLN A 6 0.03 28.10 11.10
C GLN A 6 -0.48 27.11 10.03
N VAL A 7 -1.51 27.49 9.27
CA VAL A 7 -2.01 26.63 8.17
C VAL A 7 -0.91 26.36 7.17
N ASN A 8 -0.17 27.39 6.73
CA ASN A 8 0.88 27.22 5.74
C ASN A 8 2.05 26.36 6.25
N GLU A 9 2.43 26.50 7.52
CA GLU A 9 3.46 25.67 8.14
C GLU A 9 3.03 24.19 8.22
N PHE A 10 1.77 23.92 8.55
CA PHE A 10 1.26 22.56 8.59
C PHE A 10 1.17 21.93 7.20
N GLU A 11 0.62 22.67 6.24
CA GLU A 11 0.49 22.16 4.86
C GLU A 11 1.86 21.85 4.23
N ALA A 12 2.91 22.59 4.59
CA ALA A 12 4.28 22.28 4.18
C ALA A 12 4.80 20.96 4.77
N LEU A 13 4.33 20.56 5.96
CA LEU A 13 4.71 19.31 6.63
C LEU A 13 3.76 18.14 6.32
N ARG A 14 2.56 18.43 5.82
CA ARG A 14 1.51 17.41 5.58
C ARG A 14 1.98 16.20 4.77
N PRO A 15 2.73 16.34 3.64
CA PRO A 15 3.21 15.18 2.89
C PRO A 15 4.11 14.27 3.73
N HIS A 16 4.99 14.85 4.54
CA HIS A 16 5.84 14.08 5.47
C HIS A 16 5.01 13.33 6.50
N LEU A 17 4.05 14.01 7.13
CA LEU A 17 3.20 13.41 8.17
C LEU A 17 2.33 12.29 7.60
N LEU A 18 1.74 12.47 6.41
CA LEU A 18 1.01 11.43 5.70
C LEU A 18 1.90 10.23 5.37
N SER A 19 3.15 10.48 4.92
CA SER A 19 4.09 9.41 4.62
C SER A 19 4.43 8.57 5.87
N VAL A 20 4.65 9.22 7.02
CA VAL A 20 4.85 8.53 8.30
C VAL A 20 3.62 7.71 8.67
N ALA A 21 2.44 8.34 8.69
CA ALA A 21 1.18 7.71 9.09
C ALA A 21 0.82 6.52 8.20
N TYR A 22 0.94 6.66 6.88
CA TYR A 22 0.65 5.59 5.91
C TYR A 22 1.59 4.38 6.07
N ARG A 23 2.90 4.61 6.25
CA ARG A 23 3.84 3.51 6.49
C ARG A 23 3.62 2.82 7.83
N LEU A 24 3.08 3.54 8.82
CA LEU A 24 2.69 2.94 10.10
C LEU A 24 1.40 2.13 9.96
N THR A 25 0.34 2.70 9.40
CA THR A 25 -0.99 2.08 9.41
C THR A 25 -1.26 1.12 8.26
N GLY A 26 -0.68 1.39 7.08
CA GLY A 26 -0.93 0.65 5.85
C GLY A 26 -2.25 1.01 5.19
N THR A 27 -2.95 2.07 5.64
CA THR A 27 -4.19 2.57 5.02
C THR A 27 -4.15 4.07 4.87
N VAL A 28 -4.69 4.58 3.77
CA VAL A 28 -4.75 6.01 3.47
C VAL A 28 -5.74 6.71 4.39
N ALA A 29 -6.90 6.10 4.61
CA ALA A 29 -7.93 6.65 5.48
C ALA A 29 -7.42 6.87 6.91
N ASP A 30 -6.77 5.85 7.52
CA ASP A 30 -6.18 6.01 8.85
C ASP A 30 -5.06 7.06 8.86
N ALA A 31 -4.27 7.17 7.78
CA ALA A 31 -3.21 8.17 7.69
C ALA A 31 -3.78 9.59 7.65
N GLU A 32 -4.82 9.83 6.88
CA GLU A 32 -5.50 11.13 6.81
C GLU A 32 -6.15 11.51 8.14
N ASP A 33 -6.86 10.58 8.78
CA ASP A 33 -7.46 10.78 10.11
C ASP A 33 -6.39 11.17 11.15
N ILE A 34 -5.27 10.47 11.17
CA ILE A 34 -4.14 10.73 12.08
C ILE A 34 -3.57 12.12 11.84
N VAL A 35 -3.34 12.50 10.59
CA VAL A 35 -2.78 13.82 10.25
C VAL A 35 -3.76 14.92 10.61
N GLN A 36 -5.06 14.72 10.40
CA GLN A 36 -6.10 15.66 10.83
C GLN A 36 -6.14 15.80 12.36
N GLU A 37 -6.07 14.72 13.10
CA GLU A 37 -6.02 14.75 14.57
C GLU A 37 -4.75 15.46 15.07
N ALA A 38 -3.62 15.26 14.42
CA ALA A 38 -2.36 15.96 14.74
C ALA A 38 -2.50 17.47 14.52
N TRP A 39 -3.19 17.91 13.46
CA TRP A 39 -3.55 19.32 13.24
C TRP A 39 -4.37 19.88 14.39
N LEU A 40 -5.44 19.17 14.80
CA LEU A 40 -6.32 19.62 15.89
C LEU A 40 -5.55 19.77 17.20
N ARG A 41 -4.65 18.84 17.52
CA ARG A 41 -3.80 18.93 18.73
C ARG A 41 -2.85 20.11 18.68
N TRP A 42 -2.25 20.37 17.51
CA TRP A 42 -1.37 21.50 17.35
C TRP A 42 -2.11 22.84 17.41
N SER A 43 -3.29 22.94 16.76
CA SER A 43 -4.09 24.16 16.74
C SER A 43 -4.58 24.61 18.13
N THR A 44 -4.65 23.69 19.09
CA THR A 44 -5.04 23.95 20.49
C THR A 44 -3.86 23.99 21.47
N GLN A 45 -2.62 23.90 20.95
CA GLN A 45 -1.42 23.87 21.79
C GLN A 45 -0.99 25.30 22.17
N ASP A 46 -0.92 25.59 23.47
CA ASP A 46 -0.52 26.91 24.00
C ASP A 46 1.00 27.06 24.27
N GLY A 47 1.76 25.95 24.15
CA GLY A 47 3.21 25.95 24.45
C GLY A 47 4.08 26.34 23.25
N VAL A 48 5.28 26.84 23.52
CA VAL A 48 6.29 27.05 22.47
C VAL A 48 6.85 25.72 22.01
N ILE A 49 6.67 25.41 20.72
CA ILE A 49 7.26 24.24 20.08
C ILE A 49 8.53 24.68 19.36
N HIS A 50 9.70 24.18 19.79
CA HIS A 50 10.98 24.55 19.19
C HIS A 50 11.24 23.89 17.85
N ASP A 51 10.76 22.63 17.66
CA ASP A 51 10.82 21.89 16.41
C ASP A 51 9.43 21.32 16.10
N LEU A 52 8.71 22.02 15.23
CA LEU A 52 7.35 21.64 14.86
C LEU A 52 7.32 20.30 14.11
N ARG A 53 8.29 20.04 13.25
CA ARG A 53 8.36 18.79 12.49
C ARG A 53 8.57 17.58 13.42
N ALA A 54 9.52 17.65 14.33
CA ALA A 54 9.78 16.58 15.29
C ALA A 54 8.57 16.35 16.21
N TRP A 55 7.97 17.43 16.71
CA TRP A 55 6.79 17.37 17.56
C TRP A 55 5.60 16.71 16.85
N LEU A 56 5.25 17.15 15.63
CA LEU A 56 4.17 16.59 14.83
C LEU A 56 4.46 15.14 14.44
N THR A 57 5.70 14.78 14.10
CA THR A 57 6.11 13.40 13.82
C THR A 57 5.87 12.51 15.05
N THR A 58 6.20 13.00 16.25
CA THR A 58 5.93 12.27 17.50
C THR A 58 4.42 12.07 17.73
N VAL A 59 3.61 13.12 17.52
CA VAL A 59 2.15 13.05 17.66
C VAL A 59 1.55 12.02 16.69
N VAL A 60 1.89 12.13 15.40
CA VAL A 60 1.44 11.21 14.35
C VAL A 60 1.86 9.77 14.66
N SER A 61 3.09 9.59 15.15
CA SER A 61 3.61 8.25 15.48
C SER A 61 2.89 7.60 16.65
N ARG A 62 2.55 8.36 17.70
CA ARG A 62 1.76 7.86 18.85
C ARG A 62 0.35 7.47 18.40
N LEU A 63 -0.31 8.33 17.63
CA LEU A 63 -1.62 8.02 17.04
C LEU A 63 -1.57 6.79 16.13
N GLY A 64 -0.53 6.68 15.30
CA GLY A 64 -0.28 5.53 14.44
C GLY A 64 -0.08 4.24 15.22
N LEU A 65 0.69 4.27 16.33
CA LEU A 65 0.87 3.13 17.20
C LEU A 65 -0.45 2.65 17.83
N ASP A 66 -1.27 3.57 18.32
CA ASP A 66 -2.59 3.25 18.89
C ASP A 66 -3.50 2.62 17.84
N ARG A 67 -3.47 3.17 16.61
CA ARG A 67 -4.24 2.63 15.48
C ARG A 67 -3.76 1.22 15.10
N LEU A 68 -2.43 0.98 15.05
CA LEU A 68 -1.85 -0.34 14.78
C LEU A 68 -2.26 -1.39 15.82
N ARG A 69 -2.18 -1.04 17.09
CA ARG A 69 -2.57 -1.95 18.21
C ARG A 69 -4.05 -2.31 18.12
N SER A 70 -4.91 -1.32 17.83
CA SER A 70 -6.34 -1.54 17.60
C SER A 70 -6.62 -2.35 16.33
N ALA A 71 -5.88 -2.11 15.23
CA ALA A 71 -6.02 -2.84 13.97
C ALA A 71 -5.59 -4.31 14.10
N ALA A 72 -4.56 -4.62 14.89
CA ALA A 72 -4.13 -6.00 15.14
C ALA A 72 -5.30 -6.86 15.66
N HIS A 73 -6.08 -6.32 16.60
CA HIS A 73 -7.26 -7.00 17.12
C HIS A 73 -8.37 -7.17 16.06
N ARG A 74 -8.61 -6.15 15.23
CA ARG A 74 -9.62 -6.23 14.14
C ARG A 74 -9.23 -7.23 13.05
N ARG A 75 -7.93 -7.47 12.82
CA ARG A 75 -7.44 -8.43 11.83
C ARG A 75 -7.68 -9.89 12.22
N GLU A 76 -7.93 -10.19 13.50
CA GLU A 76 -8.31 -11.54 13.94
C GLU A 76 -9.64 -12.02 13.34
N THR A 77 -10.52 -11.11 12.95
CA THR A 77 -11.82 -11.39 12.31
C THR A 77 -11.80 -11.19 10.80
N TYR A 78 -10.65 -10.82 10.21
CA TYR A 78 -10.53 -10.54 8.79
C TYR A 78 -10.58 -11.81 7.95
N THR A 79 -11.35 -11.79 6.87
CA THR A 79 -11.51 -12.95 5.99
C THR A 79 -10.49 -12.94 4.87
N GLY A 80 -9.61 -13.93 4.84
CA GLY A 80 -8.55 -14.06 3.83
C GLY A 80 -7.27 -13.30 4.18
N ASN A 81 -6.50 -12.96 3.16
CA ASN A 81 -5.25 -12.25 3.34
C ASN A 81 -5.48 -10.75 3.54
N TRP A 82 -4.70 -10.16 4.42
CA TRP A 82 -4.62 -8.71 4.56
C TRP A 82 -3.48 -8.15 3.71
N LEU A 83 -3.78 -7.17 2.86
CA LEU A 83 -2.81 -6.37 2.13
C LEU A 83 -2.93 -4.89 2.55
N PRO A 84 -1.88 -4.07 2.43
CA PRO A 84 -2.01 -2.63 2.63
C PRO A 84 -2.98 -2.03 1.61
N GLU A 85 -3.54 -0.86 1.93
CA GLU A 85 -4.32 -0.08 0.97
C GLU A 85 -3.40 0.49 -0.10
N PRO A 86 -3.68 0.27 -1.40
CA PRO A 86 -2.85 0.81 -2.47
C PRO A 86 -3.13 2.30 -2.67
N VAL A 87 -2.08 3.08 -2.93
CA VAL A 87 -2.21 4.45 -3.45
C VAL A 87 -2.10 4.40 -4.96
N VAL A 88 -3.18 4.77 -5.64
CA VAL A 88 -3.26 4.76 -7.10
C VAL A 88 -3.19 6.18 -7.63
N THR A 89 -2.24 6.44 -8.53
CA THR A 89 -2.07 7.74 -9.20
C THR A 89 -2.12 7.58 -10.71
N GLY A 90 -2.56 8.64 -11.41
CA GLY A 90 -2.53 8.69 -12.87
C GLY A 90 -1.16 9.05 -13.41
N PHE A 91 -0.98 8.92 -14.73
CA PHE A 91 0.27 9.30 -15.44
C PHE A 91 0.37 10.81 -15.74
N SER A 92 -0.61 11.64 -15.39
CA SER A 92 -0.61 13.07 -15.72
C SER A 92 -0.05 13.90 -14.56
N ASP A 93 0.73 14.93 -14.91
CA ASP A 93 1.28 15.93 -13.96
C ASP A 93 0.20 16.68 -13.14
N ALA A 94 -1.07 16.62 -13.56
CA ALA A 94 -2.20 17.21 -12.84
C ALA A 94 -2.35 16.66 -11.40
N HIS A 95 -1.77 15.49 -11.12
CA HIS A 95 -1.76 14.87 -9.79
C HIS A 95 -0.48 15.14 -8.99
N ALA A 96 0.50 15.84 -9.56
CA ALA A 96 1.75 16.17 -8.86
C ALA A 96 1.54 17.04 -7.60
N ALA A 97 0.42 17.74 -7.51
CA ALA A 97 0.04 18.54 -6.34
C ALA A 97 -0.74 17.74 -5.27
N ASP A 98 -1.07 16.46 -5.53
CA ASP A 98 -1.76 15.61 -4.55
C ASP A 98 -0.76 15.18 -3.48
N PRO A 99 -1.03 15.48 -2.18
CA PRO A 99 -0.19 15.03 -1.08
C PRO A 99 0.08 13.51 -1.07
N LEU A 100 -0.86 12.69 -1.57
CA LEU A 100 -0.69 11.24 -1.69
C LEU A 100 0.38 10.85 -2.71
N THR A 101 0.54 11.60 -3.80
CA THR A 101 1.63 11.38 -4.76
C THR A 101 2.99 11.52 -4.11
N ALA A 102 3.16 12.51 -3.22
CA ALA A 102 4.39 12.69 -2.46
C ALA A 102 4.65 11.55 -1.46
N VAL A 103 3.58 10.93 -0.93
CA VAL A 103 3.69 9.79 0.00
C VAL A 103 4.34 8.58 -0.67
N VAL A 104 4.02 8.33 -1.94
CA VAL A 104 4.48 7.14 -2.68
C VAL A 104 5.69 7.38 -3.59
N SER A 105 6.21 8.61 -3.63
CA SER A 105 7.39 8.94 -4.44
C SER A 105 8.70 8.35 -3.90
N ALA A 106 8.72 7.90 -2.65
CA ALA A 106 9.90 7.27 -2.04
C ALA A 106 9.90 5.75 -2.28
N GLU A 107 11.07 5.18 -2.55
CA GLU A 107 11.24 3.74 -2.87
C GLU A 107 10.69 2.80 -1.80
N ASP A 108 10.79 3.18 -0.53
CA ASP A 108 10.30 2.38 0.60
C ASP A 108 8.78 2.49 0.82
N ALA A 109 8.06 3.28 0.01
CA ALA A 109 6.59 3.28 -0.06
C ALA A 109 6.02 2.40 -1.18
N ARG A 110 6.87 1.73 -1.98
CA ARG A 110 6.42 0.75 -2.98
C ARG A 110 5.54 -0.31 -2.34
N PHE A 111 4.59 -0.83 -3.10
CA PHE A 111 3.61 -1.79 -2.56
C PHE A 111 4.28 -3.02 -1.92
N ALA A 112 5.32 -3.56 -2.56
CA ALA A 112 6.11 -4.67 -2.01
C ALA A 112 6.72 -4.37 -0.64
N ALA A 113 7.26 -3.16 -0.44
CA ALA A 113 7.81 -2.73 0.84
C ALA A 113 6.71 -2.62 1.91
N MET A 114 5.56 -2.04 1.55
CA MET A 114 4.41 -1.95 2.45
C MET A 114 3.92 -3.34 2.89
N VAL A 115 3.89 -4.34 1.99
CA VAL A 115 3.53 -5.73 2.33
C VAL A 115 4.52 -6.35 3.33
N VAL A 116 5.82 -6.02 3.24
CA VAL A 116 6.82 -6.50 4.20
C VAL A 116 6.59 -5.89 5.58
N LEU A 117 6.23 -4.60 5.66
CA LEU A 117 5.93 -3.94 6.94
C LEU A 117 4.75 -4.59 7.68
N GLU A 118 3.79 -5.22 6.97
CA GLU A 118 2.67 -5.92 7.59
C GLU A 118 3.08 -7.17 8.41
N ARG A 119 4.31 -7.66 8.24
CA ARG A 119 4.86 -8.80 8.98
C ARG A 119 5.44 -8.39 10.34
N LEU A 120 5.65 -7.11 10.56
CA LEU A 120 6.23 -6.58 11.81
C LEU A 120 5.14 -6.44 12.88
N THR A 121 5.54 -6.67 14.15
CA THR A 121 4.67 -6.28 15.27
C THR A 121 4.52 -4.75 15.31
N PRO A 122 3.46 -4.19 15.91
CA PRO A 122 3.27 -2.75 16.02
C PRO A 122 4.52 -2.00 16.49
N ASP A 123 5.12 -2.43 17.56
CA ASP A 123 6.30 -1.77 18.14
C ASP A 123 7.55 -1.92 17.27
N GLN A 124 7.72 -3.06 16.58
CA GLN A 124 8.79 -3.26 15.60
C GLN A 124 8.58 -2.35 14.38
N ARG A 125 7.35 -2.25 13.88
CA ARG A 125 7.01 -1.39 12.74
C ARG A 125 7.27 0.07 13.05
N VAL A 126 6.83 0.56 14.20
CA VAL A 126 7.11 1.93 14.64
C VAL A 126 8.61 2.19 14.75
N SER A 127 9.36 1.31 15.44
CA SER A 127 10.82 1.49 15.56
C SER A 127 11.52 1.51 14.22
N PHE A 128 11.16 0.63 13.30
CA PHE A 128 11.76 0.51 11.98
C PHE A 128 11.39 1.71 11.10
N VAL A 129 10.11 2.02 10.97
CA VAL A 129 9.65 3.12 10.12
C VAL A 129 10.24 4.45 10.58
N LEU A 130 10.19 4.76 11.87
CA LEU A 130 10.70 6.04 12.36
C LEU A 130 12.22 6.15 12.23
N HIS A 131 12.97 5.15 12.67
CA HIS A 131 14.43 5.25 12.66
C HIS A 131 15.03 4.98 11.27
N ASP A 132 14.67 3.87 10.64
CA ASP A 132 15.27 3.46 9.36
C ASP A 132 14.65 4.21 8.17
N GLY A 133 13.35 4.53 8.21
CA GLY A 133 12.65 5.24 7.13
C GLY A 133 12.72 6.76 7.22
N PHE A 134 12.74 7.33 8.42
CA PHE A 134 12.68 8.78 8.63
C PHE A 134 13.84 9.36 9.45
N ALA A 135 14.85 8.57 9.77
CA ALA A 135 16.03 8.95 10.53
C ALA A 135 15.73 9.59 11.91
N VAL A 136 14.59 9.24 12.53
CA VAL A 136 14.22 9.72 13.85
C VAL A 136 15.18 9.12 14.89
N PRO A 137 15.75 9.94 15.81
CA PRO A 137 16.65 9.45 16.85
C PRO A 137 15.99 8.41 17.76
N PHE A 138 16.75 7.41 18.22
CA PHE A 138 16.19 6.37 19.10
C PHE A 138 15.64 6.89 20.41
N ALA A 139 16.13 8.02 20.91
CA ALA A 139 15.55 8.67 22.09
C ALA A 139 14.09 9.08 21.85
N GLU A 140 13.78 9.65 20.69
CA GLU A 140 12.42 10.05 20.31
C GLU A 140 11.55 8.81 20.00
N VAL A 141 12.11 7.79 19.35
CA VAL A 141 11.41 6.50 19.15
C VAL A 141 11.03 5.86 20.47
N ALA A 142 11.94 5.91 21.45
CA ALA A 142 11.70 5.41 22.82
C ALA A 142 10.57 6.17 23.51
N ASP A 143 10.52 7.50 23.36
CA ASP A 143 9.43 8.34 23.86
C ASP A 143 8.07 8.01 23.23
N VAL A 144 8.03 7.75 21.92
CA VAL A 144 6.81 7.35 21.22
C VAL A 144 6.29 6.02 21.77
N LEU A 145 7.18 5.06 21.99
CA LEU A 145 6.83 3.71 22.44
C LEU A 145 6.64 3.58 23.96
N GLY A 146 7.08 4.58 24.74
CA GLY A 146 7.07 4.54 26.21
C GLY A 146 8.05 3.49 26.79
N ILE A 147 9.22 3.31 26.16
CA ILE A 147 10.24 2.31 26.53
C ILE A 147 11.63 2.95 26.64
N SER A 148 12.64 2.16 27.05
CA SER A 148 14.03 2.63 27.05
C SER A 148 14.59 2.72 25.62
N GLU A 149 15.55 3.61 25.41
CA GLU A 149 16.28 3.74 24.12
C GLU A 149 16.96 2.43 23.71
N ALA A 150 17.51 1.67 24.68
CA ALA A 150 18.09 0.36 24.42
C ALA A 150 17.04 -0.64 23.90
N SER A 151 15.82 -0.61 24.43
CA SER A 151 14.70 -1.43 23.96
C SER A 151 14.26 -1.03 22.54
N ALA A 152 14.20 0.26 22.24
CA ALA A 152 13.87 0.76 20.89
C ALA A 152 14.91 0.28 19.86
N ARG A 153 16.22 0.34 20.17
CA ARG A 153 17.28 -0.23 19.33
C ARG A 153 17.11 -1.72 19.09
N GLN A 154 16.73 -2.49 20.12
CA GLN A 154 16.47 -3.92 19.98
C GLN A 154 15.28 -4.22 19.09
N LEU A 155 14.19 -3.44 19.18
CA LEU A 155 13.02 -3.59 18.32
C LEU A 155 13.38 -3.31 16.85
N ALA A 156 14.08 -2.22 16.55
CA ALA A 156 14.57 -1.91 15.22
C ALA A 156 15.51 -3.01 14.68
N SER A 157 16.40 -3.53 15.50
CA SER A 157 17.28 -4.65 15.10
C SER A 157 16.49 -5.92 14.75
N ARG A 158 15.46 -6.26 15.54
CA ARG A 158 14.56 -7.40 15.23
C ARG A 158 13.76 -7.15 13.96
N ALA A 159 13.25 -5.93 13.77
CA ALA A 159 12.55 -5.54 12.56
C ALA A 159 13.43 -5.66 11.31
N ARG A 160 14.67 -5.14 11.35
CA ARG A 160 15.65 -5.31 10.25
C ARG A 160 15.90 -6.78 9.92
N LYS A 161 16.04 -7.64 10.94
CA LYS A 161 16.21 -9.09 10.71
C LYS A 161 14.97 -9.70 10.06
N ALA A 162 13.76 -9.31 10.47
CA ALA A 162 12.53 -9.80 9.87
C ALA A 162 12.36 -9.33 8.42
N VAL A 163 12.72 -8.08 8.13
CA VAL A 163 12.75 -7.53 6.76
C VAL A 163 13.82 -8.23 5.93
N ALA A 164 15.03 -8.42 6.46
CA ALA A 164 16.13 -9.09 5.75
C ALA A 164 15.86 -10.57 5.48
N ALA A 165 15.02 -11.24 6.27
CA ALA A 165 14.64 -12.64 6.02
C ALA A 165 13.74 -12.81 4.78
N ALA A 166 12.99 -11.77 4.42
CA ALA A 166 12.16 -11.72 3.21
C ALA A 166 12.09 -10.28 2.70
N PRO A 167 13.20 -9.75 2.15
CA PRO A 167 13.26 -8.36 1.72
C PRO A 167 12.28 -8.10 0.58
N PRO A 168 11.74 -6.87 0.48
CA PRO A 168 11.04 -6.49 -0.74
C PRO A 168 12.04 -6.57 -1.89
N PRO A 169 11.62 -7.03 -3.07
CA PRO A 169 12.47 -7.00 -4.25
C PRO A 169 12.98 -5.58 -4.53
N GLU A 170 14.24 -5.46 -4.92
CA GLU A 170 14.80 -4.19 -5.40
C GLU A 170 13.98 -3.68 -6.60
N PRO A 171 13.93 -2.34 -6.83
CA PRO A 171 13.31 -1.79 -8.02
C PRO A 171 13.94 -2.38 -9.27
N ASP A 172 13.13 -2.98 -10.15
CA ASP A 172 13.59 -3.49 -11.43
C ASP A 172 13.41 -2.41 -12.51
N PRO A 173 14.47 -1.95 -13.18
CA PRO A 173 14.35 -0.95 -14.25
C PRO A 173 13.40 -1.38 -15.38
N ALA A 174 13.25 -2.68 -15.61
CA ALA A 174 12.35 -3.24 -16.60
C ALA A 174 10.90 -3.36 -16.12
N HIS A 175 10.58 -2.96 -14.89
CA HIS A 175 9.26 -3.17 -14.28
C HIS A 175 8.11 -2.69 -15.20
N ALA A 176 8.16 -1.44 -15.65
CA ALA A 176 7.11 -0.86 -16.47
C ALA A 176 6.96 -1.60 -17.83
N GLU A 177 8.08 -1.99 -18.45
CA GLU A 177 8.07 -2.75 -19.70
C GLU A 177 7.43 -4.14 -19.50
N VAL A 178 7.88 -4.88 -18.46
CA VAL A 178 7.40 -6.23 -18.17
C VAL A 178 5.90 -6.23 -17.84
N VAL A 179 5.46 -5.30 -16.99
CA VAL A 179 4.03 -5.16 -16.64
C VAL A 179 3.21 -4.77 -17.86
N GLY A 180 3.68 -3.80 -18.66
CA GLY A 180 3.01 -3.40 -19.90
C GLY A 180 2.86 -4.57 -20.88
N ARG A 181 3.91 -5.36 -21.09
CA ARG A 181 3.89 -6.57 -21.92
C ARG A 181 2.94 -7.65 -21.37
N LEU A 182 2.94 -7.85 -20.04
CA LEU A 182 2.02 -8.80 -19.40
C LEU A 182 0.56 -8.39 -19.63
N MET A 183 0.23 -7.11 -19.44
CA MET A 183 -1.12 -6.60 -19.64
C MET A 183 -1.55 -6.69 -21.12
N ALA A 184 -0.65 -6.39 -22.06
CA ALA A 184 -0.91 -6.53 -23.49
C ALA A 184 -1.14 -8.01 -23.89
N ALA A 185 -0.30 -8.93 -23.40
CA ALA A 185 -0.46 -10.36 -23.64
C ALA A 185 -1.78 -10.89 -23.06
N MET A 186 -2.15 -10.45 -21.84
CA MET A 186 -3.46 -10.78 -21.26
C MET A 186 -4.61 -10.28 -22.14
N ALA A 187 -4.57 -9.02 -22.57
CA ALA A 187 -5.61 -8.45 -23.43
C ALA A 187 -5.73 -9.17 -24.79
N ALA A 188 -4.62 -9.68 -25.32
CA ALA A 188 -4.57 -10.45 -26.56
C ALA A 188 -4.92 -11.94 -26.37
N GLY A 189 -5.04 -12.44 -25.12
CA GLY A 189 -5.20 -13.88 -24.83
C GLY A 189 -3.96 -14.72 -25.13
N ASP A 190 -2.77 -14.09 -25.24
CA ASP A 190 -1.49 -14.74 -25.51
C ASP A 190 -0.94 -15.40 -24.23
N ILE A 191 -1.39 -16.61 -23.96
CA ILE A 191 -1.05 -17.36 -22.76
C ILE A 191 0.45 -17.70 -22.72
N ASP A 192 1.08 -17.99 -23.86
CA ASP A 192 2.50 -18.35 -23.93
C ASP A 192 3.36 -17.17 -23.49
N THR A 193 3.06 -15.96 -23.95
CA THR A 193 3.73 -14.75 -23.47
C THR A 193 3.44 -14.49 -22.01
N VAL A 194 2.21 -14.65 -21.52
CA VAL A 194 1.89 -14.54 -20.08
C VAL A 194 2.77 -15.47 -19.26
N VAL A 195 2.83 -16.76 -19.61
CA VAL A 195 3.66 -17.76 -18.91
C VAL A 195 5.14 -17.35 -18.93
N SER A 196 5.64 -16.86 -20.08
CA SER A 196 7.05 -16.46 -20.24
C SER A 196 7.47 -15.28 -19.36
N LEU A 197 6.53 -14.40 -19.02
CA LEU A 197 6.76 -13.21 -18.19
C LEU A 197 6.63 -13.49 -16.69
N LEU A 198 6.06 -14.62 -16.29
CA LEU A 198 5.96 -15.01 -14.88
C LEU A 198 7.22 -15.72 -14.41
N HIS A 199 7.66 -15.42 -13.18
CA HIS A 199 8.68 -16.21 -12.51
C HIS A 199 8.12 -17.60 -12.14
N PRO A 200 8.91 -18.70 -12.19
CA PRO A 200 8.42 -20.03 -11.79
C PRO A 200 7.78 -20.07 -10.40
N ASP A 201 8.33 -19.31 -9.45
CA ASP A 201 7.85 -19.21 -8.06
C ASP A 201 6.92 -18.01 -7.84
N VAL A 202 6.32 -17.43 -8.88
CA VAL A 202 5.41 -16.29 -8.75
C VAL A 202 4.30 -16.57 -7.74
N THR A 203 3.91 -15.53 -6.99
CA THR A 203 2.79 -15.61 -6.06
C THR A 203 1.64 -14.73 -6.52
N PHE A 204 0.41 -15.18 -6.25
CA PHE A 204 -0.79 -14.37 -6.37
C PHE A 204 -1.47 -14.31 -4.99
N THR A 205 -1.69 -13.11 -4.48
CA THR A 205 -2.33 -12.88 -3.19
C THR A 205 -3.55 -12.00 -3.39
N GLY A 206 -4.73 -12.48 -2.98
CA GLY A 206 -5.97 -11.72 -3.06
C GLY A 206 -6.39 -11.19 -1.69
N ASP A 207 -6.92 -9.97 -1.66
CA ASP A 207 -7.49 -9.32 -0.48
C ASP A 207 -8.88 -8.77 -0.82
N SER A 208 -9.91 -9.27 -0.16
CA SER A 208 -11.28 -8.78 -0.34
C SER A 208 -12.07 -8.66 0.97
N ASN A 209 -11.53 -9.13 2.08
CA ASN A 209 -12.28 -9.28 3.34
C ASN A 209 -13.62 -10.02 3.14
N GLY A 210 -13.65 -10.99 2.23
CA GLY A 210 -14.88 -11.73 1.89
C GLY A 210 -15.94 -10.94 1.11
N LYS A 211 -15.69 -9.66 0.77
CA LYS A 211 -16.67 -8.77 0.10
C LYS A 211 -16.70 -8.93 -1.42
N ALA A 212 -15.67 -9.50 -2.00
CA ALA A 212 -15.57 -9.75 -3.44
C ALA A 212 -14.84 -11.08 -3.73
N PRO A 213 -15.11 -11.71 -4.88
CA PRO A 213 -14.38 -12.91 -5.29
C PRO A 213 -12.91 -12.60 -5.61
N THR A 214 -11.99 -13.27 -4.91
CA THR A 214 -10.55 -13.28 -5.17
C THR A 214 -9.93 -14.58 -4.61
N ALA A 215 -8.61 -14.73 -4.69
CA ALA A 215 -7.91 -15.85 -4.07
C ALA A 215 -7.92 -15.71 -2.54
N VAL A 216 -8.58 -16.63 -1.84
CA VAL A 216 -8.64 -16.66 -0.37
C VAL A 216 -7.30 -17.08 0.26
N GLN A 217 -6.55 -17.90 -0.45
CA GLN A 217 -5.21 -18.35 -0.06
C GLN A 217 -4.19 -17.88 -1.09
N VAL A 218 -2.94 -17.71 -0.67
CA VAL A 218 -1.85 -17.37 -1.59
C VAL A 218 -1.64 -18.53 -2.58
N ILE A 219 -1.65 -18.21 -3.87
CA ILE A 219 -1.38 -19.15 -4.94
C ILE A 219 0.12 -19.06 -5.25
N HIS A 220 0.80 -20.21 -5.26
CA HIS A 220 2.24 -20.29 -5.52
C HIS A 220 2.53 -21.04 -6.82
N GLY A 221 3.39 -20.50 -7.64
CA GLY A 221 3.90 -21.06 -8.88
C GLY A 221 3.12 -20.67 -10.12
N ALA A 222 3.86 -20.46 -11.22
CA ALA A 222 3.32 -19.93 -12.49
C ALA A 222 2.14 -20.76 -13.03
N ASP A 223 2.24 -22.09 -13.05
CA ASP A 223 1.19 -22.96 -13.54
C ASP A 223 -0.14 -22.77 -12.80
N LYS A 224 -0.09 -22.61 -11.47
CA LYS A 224 -1.30 -22.45 -10.67
C LYS A 224 -1.87 -21.04 -10.84
N VAL A 225 -1.00 -20.01 -10.90
CA VAL A 225 -1.41 -18.63 -11.15
C VAL A 225 -2.08 -18.51 -12.50
N VAL A 226 -1.49 -19.07 -13.57
CA VAL A 226 -2.08 -19.06 -14.92
C VAL A 226 -3.43 -19.79 -14.93
N ARG A 227 -3.52 -20.98 -14.35
CA ARG A 227 -4.81 -21.73 -14.26
C ARG A 227 -5.87 -20.93 -13.51
N PHE A 228 -5.51 -20.23 -12.44
CA PHE A 228 -6.41 -19.36 -11.71
C PHE A 228 -6.89 -18.19 -12.58
N MET A 229 -5.98 -17.50 -13.27
CA MET A 229 -6.32 -16.41 -14.19
C MET A 229 -7.23 -16.89 -15.35
N MET A 230 -6.94 -18.05 -15.94
CA MET A 230 -7.82 -18.67 -16.93
C MET A 230 -9.21 -19.01 -16.36
N GLY A 231 -9.28 -19.41 -15.10
CA GLY A 231 -10.55 -19.61 -14.38
C GLY A 231 -11.36 -18.32 -14.24
N LEU A 232 -10.68 -17.20 -13.93
CA LEU A 232 -11.30 -15.87 -13.90
C LEU A 232 -11.77 -15.43 -15.29
N ALA A 233 -10.96 -15.65 -16.32
CA ALA A 233 -11.34 -15.34 -17.71
C ALA A 233 -12.60 -16.10 -18.15
N ARG A 234 -12.72 -17.41 -17.83
CA ARG A 234 -13.95 -18.18 -18.11
C ARG A 234 -15.16 -17.64 -17.34
N ARG A 235 -14.93 -17.13 -16.13
CA ARG A 235 -16.00 -16.60 -15.27
C ARG A 235 -16.52 -15.26 -15.73
N TYR A 236 -15.61 -14.41 -16.22
CA TYR A 236 -15.85 -12.99 -16.53
C TYR A 236 -15.88 -12.68 -18.04
N GLY A 237 -15.56 -13.67 -18.89
CA GLY A 237 -15.48 -13.49 -20.34
C GLY A 237 -14.35 -12.55 -20.75
N ASP A 238 -14.38 -12.07 -22.00
CA ASP A 238 -13.35 -11.21 -22.58
C ASP A 238 -13.16 -9.88 -21.83
N ALA A 239 -14.21 -9.42 -21.11
CA ALA A 239 -14.13 -8.25 -20.28
C ALA A 239 -13.06 -8.36 -19.16
N PHE A 240 -12.72 -9.56 -18.71
CA PHE A 240 -11.65 -9.79 -17.75
C PHE A 240 -10.30 -9.27 -18.26
N TYR A 241 -10.06 -9.39 -19.54
CA TYR A 241 -8.81 -8.97 -20.16
C TYR A 241 -8.82 -7.49 -20.55
N THR A 242 -9.96 -6.96 -20.99
CA THR A 242 -10.07 -5.63 -21.61
C THR A 242 -10.50 -4.52 -20.65
N ALA A 243 -11.05 -4.86 -19.46
CA ALA A 243 -11.52 -3.88 -18.49
C ALA A 243 -10.41 -3.30 -17.58
N ASN A 244 -9.17 -3.77 -17.73
CA ASN A 244 -8.07 -3.28 -16.93
C ASN A 244 -7.47 -2.01 -17.52
N HIS A 245 -7.21 -1.02 -16.66
CA HIS A 245 -6.55 0.23 -16.99
C HIS A 245 -5.20 0.29 -16.29
N LEU A 246 -4.17 0.72 -17.01
CA LEU A 246 -2.85 0.94 -16.41
C LEU A 246 -2.87 2.19 -15.51
N ALA A 247 -2.19 2.10 -14.37
CA ALA A 247 -1.99 3.21 -13.45
C ALA A 247 -0.73 2.98 -12.62
N LEU A 248 -0.25 4.01 -11.93
CA LEU A 248 0.80 3.84 -10.93
C LEU A 248 0.15 3.39 -9.61
N VAL A 249 0.61 2.27 -9.07
CA VAL A 249 0.22 1.72 -7.78
C VAL A 249 1.42 1.82 -6.85
N ASN A 250 1.35 2.69 -5.86
CA ASN A 250 2.48 3.01 -5.00
C ASN A 250 3.76 3.40 -5.80
N GLY A 251 3.59 4.17 -6.87
CA GLY A 251 4.68 4.66 -7.71
C GLY A 251 5.18 3.69 -8.78
N GLU A 252 4.77 2.42 -8.78
CA GLU A 252 5.13 1.43 -9.79
C GLU A 252 3.94 1.13 -10.72
N LEU A 253 4.22 0.74 -11.97
CA LEU A 253 3.17 0.40 -12.92
C LEU A 253 2.37 -0.82 -12.44
N GLY A 254 1.07 -0.65 -12.34
CA GLY A 254 0.09 -1.67 -12.02
C GLY A 254 -1.16 -1.50 -12.86
N ALA A 255 -2.28 -2.05 -12.39
CA ALA A 255 -3.55 -1.95 -13.09
C ALA A 255 -4.70 -1.77 -12.11
N TYR A 256 -5.79 -1.22 -12.61
CA TYR A 256 -7.07 -1.21 -11.91
C TYR A 256 -8.22 -1.49 -12.87
N THR A 257 -9.35 -1.92 -12.33
CA THR A 257 -10.64 -1.93 -13.04
C THR A 257 -11.73 -1.41 -12.13
N THR A 258 -12.65 -0.64 -12.71
CA THR A 258 -13.86 -0.17 -12.00
C THR A 258 -14.89 -1.28 -11.80
N GLY A 259 -14.59 -2.49 -12.28
CA GLY A 259 -15.54 -3.59 -12.34
C GLY A 259 -16.53 -3.44 -13.50
N PHE A 260 -17.45 -4.38 -13.59
CA PHE A 260 -18.54 -4.35 -14.56
C PHE A 260 -19.73 -5.20 -14.08
N PRO A 261 -20.97 -4.85 -14.47
CA PRO A 261 -22.16 -5.61 -14.13
C PRO A 261 -22.21 -6.98 -14.82
N ALA A 262 -23.02 -7.87 -14.28
CA ALA A 262 -23.34 -9.13 -14.93
C ALA A 262 -24.01 -8.88 -16.30
N ALA A 263 -23.71 -9.75 -17.27
CA ALA A 263 -24.33 -9.77 -18.58
C ALA A 263 -24.47 -11.22 -19.07
N GLU A 264 -25.09 -11.41 -20.24
CA GLU A 264 -25.21 -12.75 -20.82
C GLU A 264 -23.83 -13.40 -20.97
N GLY A 265 -23.68 -14.60 -20.42
CA GLY A 265 -22.42 -15.37 -20.45
C GLY A 265 -21.30 -14.88 -19.53
N ARG A 266 -21.50 -13.81 -18.76
CA ARG A 266 -20.49 -13.34 -17.80
C ARG A 266 -21.09 -12.93 -16.44
N ARG A 267 -20.34 -13.16 -15.36
CA ARG A 267 -20.69 -12.69 -14.02
C ARG A 267 -20.23 -11.25 -13.80
N GLU A 268 -20.85 -10.59 -12.83
CA GLU A 268 -20.38 -9.32 -12.29
C GLU A 268 -18.95 -9.47 -11.76
N MET A 269 -18.13 -8.45 -12.03
CA MET A 269 -16.80 -8.32 -11.44
C MET A 269 -16.74 -7.05 -10.60
N ALA A 270 -16.36 -7.21 -9.33
CA ALA A 270 -16.15 -6.09 -8.43
C ALA A 270 -14.90 -5.27 -8.84
N PRO A 271 -14.86 -3.96 -8.51
CA PRO A 271 -13.68 -3.13 -8.66
C PRO A 271 -12.46 -3.78 -8.00
N ARG A 272 -11.28 -3.59 -8.57
CA ARG A 272 -10.01 -4.07 -8.01
C ARG A 272 -8.80 -3.29 -8.48
N ILE A 273 -7.77 -3.33 -7.68
CA ILE A 273 -6.45 -2.78 -7.99
C ILE A 273 -5.46 -3.94 -7.95
N THR A 274 -4.60 -4.02 -8.95
CA THR A 274 -3.56 -5.04 -9.04
C THR A 274 -2.20 -4.36 -8.98
N ALA A 275 -1.48 -4.58 -7.88
CA ALA A 275 -0.06 -4.26 -7.77
C ALA A 275 0.77 -5.46 -8.22
N MET A 276 1.94 -5.21 -8.79
CA MET A 276 2.85 -6.22 -9.29
C MET A 276 4.27 -5.92 -8.85
N THR A 277 5.08 -6.96 -8.74
CA THR A 277 6.53 -6.80 -8.53
C THR A 277 7.29 -7.61 -9.57
N VAL A 278 8.27 -6.96 -10.16
CA VAL A 278 9.17 -7.55 -11.15
C VAL A 278 10.55 -7.73 -10.51
N ARG A 279 11.22 -8.79 -10.86
CA ARG A 279 12.62 -9.08 -10.54
C ARG A 279 13.23 -9.89 -11.67
N ASP A 280 14.42 -9.47 -12.12
CA ASP A 280 15.15 -10.10 -13.24
C ASP A 280 14.28 -10.25 -14.50
N GLY A 281 13.49 -9.21 -14.84
CA GLY A 281 12.61 -9.15 -15.99
C GLY A 281 11.40 -10.09 -15.93
N LYS A 282 11.04 -10.62 -14.75
CA LYS A 282 9.89 -11.50 -14.54
C LYS A 282 9.01 -11.03 -13.37
N VAL A 283 7.70 -11.21 -13.50
CA VAL A 283 6.77 -10.94 -12.40
C VAL A 283 6.91 -12.02 -11.33
N VAL A 284 7.28 -11.60 -10.11
CA VAL A 284 7.47 -12.48 -8.95
C VAL A 284 6.30 -12.46 -7.98
N ALA A 285 5.50 -11.39 -8.00
CA ALA A 285 4.30 -11.29 -7.17
C ALA A 285 3.21 -10.47 -7.86
N LEU A 286 1.96 -10.91 -7.67
CA LEU A 286 0.75 -10.18 -8.02
C LEU A 286 -0.10 -10.06 -6.75
N TRP A 287 -0.53 -8.85 -6.45
CA TRP A 287 -1.43 -8.54 -5.35
C TRP A 287 -2.73 -7.97 -5.90
N ASP A 288 -3.84 -8.65 -5.63
CA ASP A 288 -5.18 -8.31 -6.10
C ASP A 288 -6.00 -7.77 -4.93
N ILE A 289 -6.18 -6.48 -4.87
CA ILE A 289 -6.95 -5.78 -3.85
C ILE A 289 -8.35 -5.57 -4.40
N ALA A 290 -9.32 -6.34 -3.90
CA ALA A 290 -10.74 -6.28 -4.26
C ALA A 290 -11.61 -5.91 -3.05
N ASN A 291 -11.00 -5.49 -1.93
CA ASN A 291 -11.72 -4.98 -0.77
C ASN A 291 -12.12 -3.51 -0.99
N PRO A 292 -13.42 -3.18 -1.10
CA PRO A 292 -13.88 -1.82 -1.36
C PRO A 292 -13.49 -0.82 -0.26
N ASP A 293 -13.26 -1.27 0.97
CA ASP A 293 -12.81 -0.40 2.07
C ASP A 293 -11.38 0.13 1.86
N LYS A 294 -10.64 -0.38 0.86
CA LYS A 294 -9.26 -0.01 0.54
C LYS A 294 -9.14 0.80 -0.76
N PHE A 295 -10.22 1.44 -1.18
CA PHE A 295 -10.22 2.29 -2.37
C PHE A 295 -10.44 3.77 -2.04
N THR A 296 -10.56 4.13 -0.76
CA THR A 296 -10.91 5.48 -0.32
C THR A 296 -9.84 6.51 -0.67
N GLY A 297 -8.57 6.11 -0.68
CA GLY A 297 -7.44 6.94 -1.07
C GLY A 297 -7.12 6.95 -2.56
N SER A 298 -7.99 6.40 -3.42
CA SER A 298 -7.76 6.42 -4.86
C SER A 298 -8.39 7.64 -5.52
N PRO A 299 -7.59 8.53 -6.18
CA PRO A 299 -8.13 9.68 -6.91
C PRO A 299 -8.96 9.24 -8.13
N LEU A 300 -8.85 7.97 -8.52
CA LEU A 300 -9.57 7.41 -9.67
C LEU A 300 -11.04 7.09 -9.36
N ARG A 301 -11.54 7.41 -8.16
CA ARG A 301 -12.91 7.17 -7.70
C ARG A 301 -13.44 5.84 -8.25
N ILE A 302 -12.88 4.74 -7.80
CA ILE A 302 -13.39 3.40 -8.10
C ILE A 302 -14.73 3.30 -7.37
N THR A 303 -15.77 3.85 -7.97
CA THR A 303 -17.13 3.76 -7.43
C THR A 303 -17.66 2.38 -7.81
N PRO A 304 -18.13 1.57 -6.87
CA PRO A 304 -18.86 0.36 -7.23
C PRO A 304 -19.98 0.73 -8.19
N ALA A 305 -20.09 0.01 -9.31
CA ALA A 305 -21.26 0.12 -10.16
C ALA A 305 -22.47 -0.20 -9.29
N GLY A 306 -23.35 0.82 -9.08
CA GLY A 306 -24.55 0.70 -8.26
C GLY A 306 -25.61 -0.22 -8.89
#